data_2324da4a04a1fef40400f959d1046960
#
_entry.id   2324da4a04a1fef40400f959d1046960
#
_cell.length_a   1.000
_cell.length_b   1.000
_cell.length_c   1.000
_cell.angle_alpha   90.00
_cell.angle_beta   90.00
_cell.angle_gamma   90.00
#
_symmetry.space_group_name_H-M   'P 1'
#
loop_
_entity.id
_entity.type
_entity.pdbx_description
1 polymer ?
#
loop_
_entity_poly.entity_id
_entity_poly.type
_entity_poly.pdbx_seq_one_letter_code
_entity_poly.pdbx_strand_id
1 'polypeptide(L)'
;MRLGTVIGRVTLSKTVDSYEGGRFLVVSPFDRDHFQQGSKPIEGLSKQPSLVVYDDIGAGVGETIGFIEGREAASPFDQPTPIDAINAALVDNIF
;
A
#
# COMPACT_ATOMS: atom_id res chain seq x y z
N MET A 1 -2.23 8.32 7.70
CA MET A 1 -2.54 7.13 6.89
C MET A 1 -3.36 7.55 5.67
N ARG A 2 -3.06 6.98 4.55
CA ARG A 2 -3.79 7.22 3.29
C ARG A 2 -4.44 5.94 2.83
N LEU A 3 -5.48 6.06 2.00
CA LEU A 3 -6.14 4.90 1.38
C LEU A 3 -5.70 4.76 -0.06
N GLY A 4 -5.67 3.53 -0.54
CA GLY A 4 -5.36 3.23 -1.93
C GLY A 4 -5.81 1.84 -2.33
N THR A 5 -5.79 1.59 -3.65
CA THR A 5 -6.13 0.30 -4.23
C THR A 5 -4.86 -0.40 -4.70
N VAL A 6 -4.72 -1.66 -4.34
CA VAL A 6 -3.61 -2.49 -4.82
C VAL A 6 -3.84 -2.83 -6.29
N ILE A 7 -2.89 -2.44 -7.15
CA ILE A 7 -3.01 -2.64 -8.60
C ILE A 7 -1.96 -3.60 -9.16
N GLY A 8 -0.99 -4.02 -8.37
CA GLY A 8 0.03 -4.94 -8.82
C GLY A 8 1.00 -5.34 -7.73
N ARG A 9 1.98 -6.16 -8.08
CA ARG A 9 3.06 -6.59 -7.22
C ARG A 9 4.40 -6.26 -7.82
N VAL A 10 5.41 -6.11 -6.95
CA VAL A 10 6.79 -5.89 -7.37
C VAL A 10 7.63 -7.04 -6.84
N THR A 11 8.42 -7.64 -7.73
CA THR A 11 9.41 -8.64 -7.34
C THR A 11 10.79 -7.97 -7.41
N LEU A 12 11.51 -7.96 -6.29
CA LEU A 12 12.83 -7.36 -6.23
C LEU A 12 13.89 -8.32 -6.78
N SER A 13 14.83 -7.79 -7.54
CA SER A 13 15.99 -8.57 -8.00
C SER A 13 16.97 -8.85 -6.87
N LYS A 14 17.01 -7.97 -5.87
CA LYS A 14 17.77 -8.12 -4.64
C LYS A 14 16.91 -7.69 -3.47
N THR A 15 17.11 -8.31 -2.32
CA THR A 15 16.35 -8.00 -1.13
C THR A 15 17.26 -7.87 0.07
N VAL A 16 16.80 -7.19 1.11
CA VAL A 16 17.48 -7.11 2.40
C VAL A 16 16.76 -7.99 3.41
N ASP A 17 17.47 -8.44 4.45
CA ASP A 17 16.93 -9.38 5.42
C ASP A 17 15.67 -8.86 6.11
N SER A 18 15.59 -7.55 6.34
CA SER A 18 14.43 -6.95 7.01
C SER A 18 13.14 -7.02 6.19
N TYR A 19 13.22 -7.31 4.89
CA TYR A 19 12.03 -7.51 4.05
C TYR A 19 11.45 -8.91 4.14
N GLU A 20 12.16 -9.83 4.80
CA GLU A 20 11.72 -11.22 4.88
C GLU A 20 10.34 -11.31 5.52
N GLY A 21 9.47 -12.15 4.95
CA GLY A 21 8.10 -12.32 5.42
C GLY A 21 7.10 -11.34 4.81
N GLY A 22 7.56 -10.38 4.01
CA GLY A 22 6.69 -9.41 3.35
C GLY A 22 6.84 -9.43 1.85
N ARG A 23 6.09 -8.56 1.21
CA ARG A 23 6.10 -8.39 -0.24
C ARG A 23 5.94 -6.91 -0.56
N PHE A 24 6.14 -6.56 -1.83
CA PHE A 24 5.94 -5.19 -2.30
C PHE A 24 4.75 -5.14 -3.25
N LEU A 25 3.91 -4.12 -3.05
CA LEU A 25 2.71 -3.89 -3.84
C LEU A 25 2.83 -2.57 -4.56
N VAL A 26 2.22 -2.50 -5.75
CA VAL A 26 1.98 -1.22 -6.41
C VAL A 26 0.59 -0.77 -6.01
N VAL A 27 0.48 0.45 -5.51
CA VAL A 27 -0.76 0.99 -4.95
C VAL A 27 -1.10 2.29 -5.66
N SER A 28 -2.36 2.41 -6.08
CA SER A 28 -2.93 3.65 -6.61
C SER A 28 -3.65 4.36 -5.46
N PRO A 29 -3.11 5.50 -4.96
CA PRO A 29 -3.75 6.20 -3.85
C PRO A 29 -5.11 6.76 -4.24
N PHE A 30 -6.01 6.84 -3.28
CA PHE A 30 -7.32 7.46 -3.49
C PHE A 30 -7.16 8.94 -3.75
N ASP A 31 -7.94 9.46 -4.70
CA ASP A 31 -8.17 10.88 -4.87
C ASP A 31 -9.57 11.23 -4.34
N ARG A 32 -9.98 12.48 -4.58
CA ARG A 32 -11.30 12.95 -4.11
C ARG A 32 -12.44 12.11 -4.66
N ASP A 33 -12.37 11.74 -5.94
CA ASP A 33 -13.44 10.99 -6.60
C ASP A 33 -13.59 9.60 -5.99
N HIS A 34 -12.50 8.96 -5.62
CA HIS A 34 -12.54 7.66 -4.94
C HIS A 34 -13.25 7.76 -3.59
N PHE A 35 -12.98 8.80 -2.82
CA PHE A 35 -13.66 9.00 -1.54
C PHE A 35 -15.15 9.25 -1.72
N GLN A 36 -15.54 10.00 -2.74
CA GLN A 36 -16.94 10.27 -3.03
C GLN A 36 -17.71 9.02 -3.45
N GLN A 37 -17.04 8.06 -4.07
CA GLN A 37 -17.64 6.78 -4.42
C GLN A 37 -17.79 5.84 -3.22
N GLY A 38 -17.13 6.15 -2.12
CA GLY A 38 -17.14 5.31 -0.93
C GLY A 38 -16.45 3.98 -1.17
N SER A 39 -17.13 2.87 -0.81
CA SER A 39 -16.56 1.52 -0.97
C SER A 39 -16.73 0.95 -2.36
N LYS A 40 -17.37 1.65 -3.28
CA LYS A 40 -17.56 1.16 -4.64
C LYS A 40 -16.25 1.23 -5.42
N PRO A 41 -15.91 0.18 -6.17
CA PRO A 41 -14.72 0.22 -7.02
C PRO A 41 -14.87 1.31 -8.08
N ILE A 42 -13.78 2.03 -8.31
CA ILE A 42 -13.67 2.97 -9.42
C ILE A 42 -12.78 2.33 -10.46
N GLU A 43 -13.26 2.25 -11.70
CA GLU A 43 -12.44 1.72 -12.78
C GLU A 43 -11.30 2.67 -13.10
N GLY A 44 -10.13 2.10 -13.31
CA GLY A 44 -8.93 2.83 -13.66
C GLY A 44 -8.17 3.36 -12.46
N LEU A 45 -7.08 4.04 -12.76
CA LEU A 45 -6.19 4.59 -11.75
C LEU A 45 -6.64 5.99 -11.34
N SER A 46 -6.33 6.37 -10.11
CA SER A 46 -6.54 7.75 -9.68
C SER A 46 -5.57 8.69 -10.40
N LYS A 47 -5.79 10.00 -10.24
CA LYS A 47 -4.87 11.01 -10.76
C LYS A 47 -3.59 11.12 -9.95
N GLN A 48 -3.55 10.51 -8.76
CA GLN A 48 -2.37 10.50 -7.92
C GLN A 48 -1.33 9.51 -8.46
N PRO A 49 -0.04 9.83 -8.38
CA PRO A 49 1.00 8.87 -8.78
C PRO A 49 0.90 7.59 -7.95
N SER A 50 1.06 6.44 -8.60
CA SER A 50 1.16 5.17 -7.91
C SER A 50 2.47 5.07 -7.14
N LEU A 51 2.48 4.28 -6.08
CA LEU A 51 3.67 4.07 -5.25
C LEU A 51 3.83 2.62 -4.87
N VAL A 52 5.03 2.28 -4.41
CA VAL A 52 5.38 0.94 -3.95
C VAL A 52 5.24 0.89 -2.43
N VAL A 53 4.49 -0.09 -1.94
CA VAL A 53 4.17 -0.23 -0.51
C VAL A 53 4.63 -1.60 -0.03
N TYR A 54 5.37 -1.64 1.08
CA TYR A 54 5.72 -2.90 1.73
C TYR A 54 4.48 -3.48 2.42
N ASP A 55 4.25 -4.78 2.26
CA ASP A 55 3.09 -5.45 2.81
C ASP A 55 3.47 -6.74 3.52
N ASP A 56 3.11 -6.87 4.79
CA ASP A 56 3.23 -8.09 5.57
C ASP A 56 1.87 -8.58 6.10
N ILE A 57 0.77 -7.96 5.64
CA ILE A 57 -0.59 -8.32 6.03
C ILE A 57 -1.20 -9.31 5.06
N GLY A 58 -0.84 -9.24 3.78
CA GLY A 58 -1.33 -10.16 2.77
C GLY A 58 -2.38 -9.58 1.84
N ALA A 59 -2.27 -8.30 1.49
CA ALA A 59 -3.21 -7.67 0.57
C ALA A 59 -3.05 -8.22 -0.85
N GLY A 60 -4.16 -8.41 -1.55
CA GLY A 60 -4.19 -8.83 -2.94
C GLY A 60 -4.58 -7.71 -3.88
N VAL A 61 -4.32 -7.92 -5.17
CA VAL A 61 -4.71 -6.99 -6.22
C VAL A 61 -6.23 -6.79 -6.18
N GLY A 62 -6.65 -5.53 -6.27
CA GLY A 62 -8.05 -5.15 -6.19
C GLY A 62 -8.52 -4.75 -4.80
N GLU A 63 -7.75 -5.08 -3.77
CA GLU A 63 -8.12 -4.72 -2.40
C GLU A 63 -7.77 -3.27 -2.09
N THR A 64 -8.55 -2.68 -1.17
CA THR A 64 -8.29 -1.35 -0.64
C THR A 64 -7.49 -1.47 0.64
N ILE A 65 -6.43 -0.69 0.76
CA ILE A 65 -5.57 -0.68 1.93
C ILE A 65 -5.44 0.72 2.51
N GLY A 66 -5.07 0.77 3.80
CA GLY A 66 -4.58 1.99 4.43
C GLY A 66 -3.08 1.86 4.62
N PHE A 67 -2.31 2.83 4.15
CA PHE A 67 -0.86 2.76 4.21
C PHE A 67 -0.28 4.02 4.84
N ILE A 68 0.89 3.86 5.43
CA ILE A 68 1.65 4.92 6.11
C ILE A 68 2.88 5.20 5.29
N GLU A 69 3.17 6.49 5.06
CA GLU A 69 4.31 6.95 4.28
C GLU A 69 5.35 7.63 5.17
N GLY A 70 6.54 7.81 4.60
CA GLY A 70 7.60 8.53 5.25
C GLY A 70 8.38 7.68 6.24
N ARG A 71 9.01 8.32 7.21
CA ARG A 71 9.87 7.63 8.19
C ARG A 71 9.10 6.67 9.07
N GLU A 72 7.84 6.97 9.34
CA GLU A 72 6.97 6.12 10.17
C GLU A 72 6.78 4.74 9.55
N ALA A 73 6.90 4.62 8.23
CA ALA A 73 6.77 3.34 7.54
C ALA A 73 7.83 2.33 7.99
N ALA A 74 9.03 2.80 8.32
CA ALA A 74 10.12 1.94 8.76
C ALA A 74 10.13 1.68 10.27
N SER A 75 9.26 2.35 11.04
CA SER A 75 9.25 2.23 12.50
C SER A 75 8.97 0.82 13.02
N PRO A 76 8.12 -0.01 12.37
CA PRO A 76 7.89 -1.37 12.86
C PRO A 76 9.07 -2.32 12.74
N PHE A 77 10.09 -1.97 11.98
CA PHE A 77 11.25 -2.84 11.79
C PHE A 77 12.25 -2.70 12.92
N ASP A 78 12.86 -3.82 13.32
CA ASP A 78 13.86 -3.86 14.38
C ASP A 78 15.20 -3.26 13.97
N GLN A 79 15.43 -3.08 12.69
CA GLN A 79 16.67 -2.58 12.13
C GLN A 79 16.36 -1.54 11.05
N PRO A 80 17.33 -0.67 10.71
CA PRO A 80 17.13 0.28 9.63
C PRO A 80 16.71 -0.42 8.34
N THR A 81 15.58 0.03 7.76
CA THR A 81 14.99 -0.62 6.59
C THR A 81 14.60 0.44 5.57
N PRO A 82 15.08 0.32 4.32
CA PRO A 82 14.82 1.34 3.30
C PRO A 82 13.45 1.18 2.66
N ILE A 83 12.41 1.61 3.36
CA ILE A 83 11.06 1.71 2.84
C ILE A 83 10.46 3.08 3.13
N ASP A 84 9.58 3.55 2.25
CA ASP A 84 8.88 4.82 2.41
C ASP A 84 7.38 4.64 2.60
N ALA A 85 6.86 3.43 2.45
CA ALA A 85 5.43 3.17 2.64
C ALA A 85 5.23 1.74 3.11
N ILE A 86 4.30 1.56 4.05
CA ILE A 86 3.96 0.25 4.62
C ILE A 86 2.44 0.12 4.72
N ASN A 87 1.92 -1.06 4.36
CA ASN A 87 0.51 -1.37 4.54
C ASN A 87 0.20 -1.50 6.04
N ALA A 88 -0.73 -0.70 6.52
CA ALA A 88 -1.13 -0.67 7.93
C ALA A 88 -2.49 -1.35 8.16
N ALA A 89 -3.32 -1.51 7.13
CA ALA A 89 -4.66 -2.06 7.29
C ALA A 89 -5.24 -2.55 5.97
N LEU A 90 -6.07 -3.59 6.04
CA LEU A 90 -6.99 -3.95 4.97
C LEU A 90 -8.31 -3.25 5.22
N VAL A 91 -8.86 -2.60 4.21
CA VAL A 91 -10.12 -1.87 4.35
C VAL A 91 -11.22 -2.73 3.72
N ASP A 92 -12.12 -3.23 4.55
CA ASP A 92 -13.22 -4.09 4.08
C ASP A 92 -14.42 -3.26 3.61
N ASN A 93 -14.64 -2.11 4.23
CA ASN A 93 -15.83 -1.31 3.95
C ASN A 93 -15.58 0.17 4.28
N ILE A 94 -16.12 1.05 3.43
CA ILE A 94 -16.06 2.50 3.63
C ILE A 94 -17.49 3.01 3.68
N PHE A 95 -17.83 3.68 4.77
CA PHE A 95 -19.17 4.23 4.99
C PHE A 95 -19.25 5.70 4.63
#